data_ff22755adb5aa52145c36c56ffc4cc3a
#
_entry.id   ff22755adb5aa52145c36c56ffc4cc3a
#
_cell.length_a   1.000
_cell.length_b   1.000
_cell.length_c   1.000
_cell.angle_alpha   90.00
_cell.angle_beta   90.00
_cell.angle_gamma   90.00
#
_symmetry.space_group_name_H-M   'P 1'
#
loop_
_entity.id
_entity.type
_entity.pdbx_description
1 polymer ?
#
loop_
_entity_poly.entity_id
_entity_poly.type
_entity_poly.pdbx_seq_one_letter_code
_entity_poly.pdbx_strand_id
1 'polypeptide(L)' 'MNLTVNGKPATVDGEKSLNVTALLTALKVEQPDYVTVELNGDIMDRGDFEATTVKDGDTVEFLYFMGGGK' A
#
# COMPACT_ATOMS: atom_id res chain seq x y z
N MET A 1 4.23 11.56 7.09
CA MET A 1 4.07 11.24 5.68
C MET A 1 2.59 11.25 5.34
N ASN A 2 2.23 12.02 4.37
CA ASN A 2 0.84 12.13 3.92
C ASN A 2 0.67 11.41 2.59
N LEU A 3 -0.34 10.57 2.54
CA LEU A 3 -0.62 9.74 1.36
C LEU A 3 -2.08 9.88 0.97
N THR A 4 -2.39 9.44 -0.24
CA THR A 4 -3.77 9.19 -0.65
C THR A 4 -3.93 7.67 -0.72
N VAL A 5 -4.84 7.13 0.08
CA VAL A 5 -5.07 5.70 0.15
C VAL A 5 -6.51 5.40 -0.23
N ASN A 6 -6.70 4.65 -1.29
CA ASN A 6 -8.03 4.32 -1.81
C ASN A 6 -8.87 5.58 -2.00
N GLY A 7 -8.23 6.63 -2.52
CA GLY A 7 -8.90 7.89 -2.82
C GLY A 7 -9.11 8.81 -1.63
N LYS A 8 -8.59 8.48 -0.46
CA LYS A 8 -8.79 9.27 0.75
C LYS A 8 -7.45 9.65 1.38
N PRO A 9 -7.38 10.82 2.03
CA PRO A 9 -6.14 11.18 2.73
C PRO A 9 -5.83 10.23 3.87
N ALA A 10 -4.57 9.90 4.02
CA ALA A 10 -4.08 9.09 5.14
C ALA A 10 -2.74 9.64 5.59
N THR A 11 -2.49 9.60 6.89
CA THR A 11 -1.25 10.11 7.45
C THR A 11 -0.57 9.02 8.24
N VAL A 12 0.75 8.86 8.02
CA VAL A 12 1.58 7.99 8.84
C VAL A 12 2.55 8.91 9.58
N ASP A 13 2.33 9.06 10.87
CA ASP A 13 3.12 10.00 11.67
C ASP A 13 4.51 9.44 11.97
N GLY A 14 5.48 10.33 12.01
CA GLY A 14 6.82 9.95 12.42
C GLY A 14 7.67 9.32 11.33
N GLU A 15 7.14 9.13 10.15
CA GLU A 15 7.88 8.51 9.06
C GLU A 15 7.91 9.43 7.86
N LYS A 16 9.06 9.47 7.19
CA LYS A 16 9.20 10.19 5.93
C LYS A 16 9.02 9.29 4.74
N SER A 17 9.31 8.00 4.91
CA SER A 17 9.10 6.99 3.88
C SER A 17 9.04 5.63 4.56
N LEU A 18 8.38 4.69 3.90
CA LEU A 18 8.31 3.31 4.35
C LEU A 18 8.33 2.41 3.13
N ASN A 19 8.88 1.21 3.28
CA ASN A 19 8.66 0.25 2.20
C ASN A 19 7.21 -0.24 2.26
N VAL A 20 6.77 -0.90 1.19
CA VAL A 20 5.36 -1.31 1.08
C VAL A 20 4.99 -2.27 2.21
N THR A 21 5.89 -3.20 2.55
CA THR A 21 5.62 -4.16 3.63
C THR A 21 5.36 -3.44 4.95
N ALA A 22 6.19 -2.47 5.28
CA ALA A 22 6.00 -1.71 6.51
C ALA A 22 4.74 -0.84 6.45
N LEU A 23 4.40 -0.33 5.28
CA LEU A 23 3.20 0.46 5.11
C LEU A 23 1.95 -0.36 5.38
N LEU A 24 1.91 -1.60 4.93
CA LEU A 24 0.76 -2.47 5.20
C LEU A 24 0.54 -2.64 6.70
N THR A 25 1.63 -2.77 7.45
CA THR A 25 1.55 -2.87 8.91
C THR A 25 1.10 -1.54 9.53
N ALA A 26 1.68 -0.44 9.08
CA ALA A 26 1.39 0.88 9.65
C ALA A 26 -0.07 1.27 9.46
N LEU A 27 -0.66 0.91 8.34
CA LEU A 27 -2.04 1.23 8.03
C LEU A 27 -3.00 0.13 8.46
N LYS A 28 -2.49 -0.94 9.08
CA LYS A 28 -3.31 -2.05 9.59
C LYS A 28 -4.16 -2.66 8.49
N VAL A 29 -3.55 -2.85 7.33
CA VAL A 29 -4.24 -3.43 6.18
C VAL A 29 -4.63 -4.86 6.50
N GLU A 30 -5.90 -5.20 6.24
CA GLU A 30 -6.41 -6.54 6.50
C GLU A 30 -5.94 -7.50 5.42
N GLN A 31 -5.64 -8.70 5.81
CA GLN A 31 -5.25 -9.78 4.91
C GLN A 31 -4.09 -9.35 3.99
N PRO A 32 -2.97 -8.93 4.58
CA PRO A 32 -1.88 -8.40 3.75
C PRO A 32 -1.30 -9.44 2.78
N ASP A 33 -1.54 -10.74 3.04
CA ASP A 33 -1.08 -11.79 2.13
C ASP A 33 -1.91 -11.87 0.86
N TYR A 34 -3.07 -11.23 0.82
CA TYR A 34 -3.97 -11.31 -0.32
C TYR A 34 -4.19 -9.97 -1.00
N VAL A 35 -3.68 -8.90 -0.44
CA VAL A 35 -3.93 -7.57 -0.99
C VAL A 35 -3.06 -7.34 -2.21
N THR A 36 -3.64 -6.72 -3.23
CA THR A 36 -2.89 -6.19 -4.36
C THR A 36 -2.65 -4.72 -4.11
N VAL A 37 -1.43 -4.27 -4.30
CA VAL A 37 -1.04 -2.89 -4.04
C VAL A 37 -0.74 -2.20 -5.36
N GLU A 38 -1.38 -1.03 -5.56
CA GLU A 38 -1.03 -0.13 -6.64
C GLU A 38 -0.34 1.08 -6.05
N LEU A 39 0.79 1.44 -6.61
CA LEU A 39 1.52 2.63 -6.18
C LEU A 39 1.61 3.58 -7.36
N ASN A 40 0.97 4.74 -7.21
CA ASN A 40 0.95 5.78 -8.25
C ASN A 40 0.51 5.22 -9.61
N GLY A 41 -0.47 4.32 -9.59
CA GLY A 41 -1.03 3.76 -10.81
C GLY A 41 -0.38 2.48 -11.29
N ASP A 42 0.69 2.04 -10.66
CA ASP A 42 1.41 0.82 -11.07
C ASP A 42 1.15 -0.29 -10.07
N ILE A 43 0.77 -1.46 -10.59
CA ILE A 43 0.56 -2.63 -9.75
C ILE A 43 1.92 -3.16 -9.33
N MET A 44 2.06 -3.41 -8.02
CA MET A 44 3.31 -3.89 -7.45
C MET A 44 3.27 -5.40 -7.31
N ASP A 45 4.36 -6.07 -7.72
CA ASP A 45 4.52 -7.48 -7.42
C ASP A 45 4.84 -7.65 -5.94
N ARG A 46 4.29 -8.70 -5.35
CA ARG A 46 4.50 -8.95 -3.92
C ARG A 46 5.99 -9.10 -3.60
N GLY A 47 6.76 -9.67 -4.50
CA GLY A 47 8.20 -9.82 -4.31
C GLY A 47 8.96 -8.50 -4.23
N ASP A 48 8.34 -7.40 -4.66
CA ASP A 48 8.97 -6.09 -4.64
C ASP A 48 8.55 -5.23 -3.45
N PHE A 49 7.68 -5.73 -2.58
CA PHE A 49 7.14 -4.94 -1.49
C PHE A 49 8.23 -4.40 -0.56
N GLU A 50 9.23 -5.22 -0.25
CA GLU A 50 10.28 -4.78 0.66
C GLU A 50 11.25 -3.80 0.00
N ALA A 51 11.39 -3.88 -1.31
CA ALA A 51 12.34 -3.04 -2.04
C ALA A 51 11.73 -1.74 -2.53
N THR A 52 10.40 -1.61 -2.48
CA THR A 52 9.72 -0.43 -3.01
C THR A 52 9.39 0.52 -1.88
N THR A 53 9.81 1.77 -2.05
CA THR A 53 9.62 2.81 -1.02
C THR A 53 8.42 3.67 -1.38
N VAL A 54 7.57 3.91 -0.38
CA VAL A 54 6.45 4.84 -0.46
C VAL A 54 6.86 6.09 0.31
N LYS A 55 6.57 7.24 -0.26
CA LYS A 55 7.00 8.52 0.33
C LYS A 55 5.85 9.51 0.34
N ASP A 56 6.08 10.62 1.01
CA ASP A 56 5.08 11.67 1.13
C ASP A 56 4.55 12.09 -0.23
N GLY A 57 3.25 12.19 -0.32
CA GLY A 57 2.57 12.59 -1.55
C GLY A 57 2.17 11.45 -2.47
N ASP A 58 2.59 10.24 -2.18
CA ASP A 58 2.26 9.10 -3.03
C ASP A 58 0.79 8.72 -2.93
N THR A 59 0.29 8.11 -4.00
CA THR A 59 -1.06 7.57 -4.07
C THR A 59 -0.96 6.05 -4.05
N VAL A 60 -1.68 5.43 -3.12
CA VAL A 60 -1.63 3.97 -2.94
C VAL A 60 -3.07 3.46 -2.98
N GLU A 61 -3.27 2.33 -3.66
CA GLU A 61 -4.56 1.64 -3.62
C GLU A 61 -4.35 0.21 -3.18
N PHE A 62 -5.20 -0.23 -2.27
CA PHE A 62 -5.22 -1.61 -1.81
C PHE A 62 -6.46 -2.28 -2.39
N LEU A 63 -6.23 -3.30 -3.19
CA LEU A 63 -7.30 -3.96 -3.93
C LEU A 63 -7.39 -5.42 -3.49
N TYR A 64 -8.61 -5.87 -3.27
CA TYR A 64 -8.86 -7.27 -2.93
C TYR A 64 -9.69 -7.87 -4.06
N PHE A 65 -9.09 -8.77 -4.81
CA PHE A 65 -9.82 -9.46 -5.86
C PHE A 65 -10.50 -10.67 -5.24
N MET A 66 -11.81 -10.60 -5.18
CA MET A 66 -12.62 -11.69 -4.67
C MET A 66 -12.74 -12.69 -5.81
N GLY A 67 -11.74 -13.39 -6.00
CA GLY A 67 -11.70 -14.26 -7.12
C GLY A 67 -12.72 -15.34 -7.08
N GLY A 68 -13.20 -15.17 -7.29
CA GLY A 68 -13.78 -16.11 -7.15
C GLY A 68 -13.84 -17.17 -7.93
N GLY A 69 -13.89 -17.14 -7.84
CA GLY A 69 -14.04 -17.64 -8.35
C GLY A 69 -14.35 -18.35 -8.55
N LYS A 70 -14.37 -18.31 -8.19
CA LYS A 70 -14.51 -18.67 -8.34
C LYS A 70 -14.67 -18.90 -8.40
#